data_7ff60337537d08e45e6d20f4d9a6cd1a
#
_entry.id   7ff60337537d08e45e6d20f4d9a6cd1a
#
_cell.length_a   1.000
_cell.length_b   1.000
_cell.length_c   1.000
_cell.angle_alpha   90.00
_cell.angle_beta   90.00
_cell.angle_gamma   90.00
#
_symmetry.space_group_name_H-M   'P 1'
#
loop_
_entity.id
_entity.type
_entity.pdbx_description
1 polymer ?
#
loop_
_entity_poly.entity_id
_entity_poly.type
_entity_poly.pdbx_seq_one_letter_code
_entity_poly.pdbx_strand_id
1 'polypeptide(L)'
;LVAESQSKFVGAFFGFSVEDPYPEIDLDAVPECFRPCIELERVASGCWLLQAIAILPQYRGKGLARQLLGKAESVAKDSGTNRIALQVEEVNEVAFKTYQSNGYVEVDRRPYVHFPGSEDTGDVVLMWKELN
;
A
#
# COMPACT_ATOMS: atom_id res chain seq x y z
N LEU A 1 -3.42 -1.22 -12.82
CA LEU A 1 -2.95 -0.41 -13.95
C LEU A 1 -1.49 -0.71 -14.27
N VAL A 2 -1.19 -0.84 -15.52
CA VAL A 2 0.17 -1.07 -16.03
C VAL A 2 0.68 0.23 -16.62
N ALA A 3 1.89 0.64 -16.24
CA ALA A 3 2.53 1.82 -16.78
C ALA A 3 3.50 1.42 -17.90
N GLU A 4 3.45 2.15 -18.99
CA GLU A 4 4.33 1.93 -20.15
C GLU A 4 5.04 3.23 -20.54
N SER A 5 6.26 3.10 -21.03
CA SER A 5 7.03 4.18 -21.60
C SER A 5 7.62 3.71 -22.92
N GLN A 6 7.36 4.44 -24.01
CA GLN A 6 7.82 4.08 -25.36
C GLN A 6 7.44 2.63 -25.73
N SER A 7 6.19 2.25 -25.41
CA SER A 7 5.64 0.91 -25.62
C SER A 7 6.36 -0.19 -24.83
N LYS A 8 7.06 0.17 -23.74
CA LYS A 8 7.72 -0.78 -22.86
C LYS A 8 7.06 -0.77 -21.49
N PHE A 9 6.89 -1.95 -20.90
CA PHE A 9 6.40 -2.10 -19.53
C PHE A 9 7.46 -1.53 -18.58
N VAL A 10 7.04 -0.60 -17.71
CA VAL A 10 7.95 0.02 -16.71
C VAL A 10 7.49 -0.20 -15.28
N GLY A 11 6.21 -0.44 -15.05
CA GLY A 11 5.69 -0.67 -13.71
C GLY A 11 4.20 -0.94 -13.71
N ALA A 12 3.66 -1.22 -12.54
CA ALA A 12 2.24 -1.49 -12.35
C ALA A 12 1.82 -1.22 -10.90
N PHE A 13 0.53 -1.03 -10.69
CA PHE A 13 -0.04 -1.04 -9.35
C PHE A 13 -1.38 -1.79 -9.34
N PHE A 14 -1.76 -2.23 -8.14
CA PHE A 14 -3.01 -2.91 -7.89
C PHE A 14 -3.61 -2.41 -6.58
N GLY A 15 -4.92 -2.20 -6.57
CA GLY A 15 -5.62 -1.79 -5.35
C GLY A 15 -7.11 -2.02 -5.47
N PHE A 16 -7.82 -1.79 -4.37
CA PHE A 16 -9.25 -2.00 -4.29
C PHE A 16 -9.85 -1.17 -3.15
N SER A 17 -11.18 -0.95 -3.22
CA SER A 17 -11.90 -0.30 -2.13
C SER A 17 -12.09 -1.28 -0.98
N VAL A 18 -11.75 -0.85 0.23
CA VAL A 18 -11.93 -1.66 1.44
C VAL A 18 -13.36 -1.47 1.94
N GLU A 19 -14.04 -2.58 2.19
CA GLU A 19 -15.43 -2.56 2.65
C GLU A 19 -15.57 -1.83 3.98
N ASP A 20 -16.68 -1.12 4.14
CA ASP A 20 -17.03 -0.44 5.37
C ASP A 20 -18.54 -0.70 5.65
N PRO A 21 -18.90 -1.46 6.69
CA PRO A 21 -17.98 -2.04 7.68
C PRO A 21 -17.11 -3.18 7.13
N TYR A 22 -15.95 -3.34 7.74
CA TYR A 22 -15.04 -4.41 7.35
C TYR A 22 -15.65 -5.78 7.68
N PRO A 23 -15.52 -6.78 6.79
CA PRO A 23 -16.07 -8.11 7.05
C PRO A 23 -15.48 -8.72 8.34
N GLU A 24 -16.31 -9.48 9.06
CA GLU A 24 -15.81 -10.22 10.20
C GLU A 24 -14.90 -11.36 9.74
N ILE A 25 -13.68 -11.37 10.28
CA ILE A 25 -12.68 -12.38 9.97
C ILE A 25 -12.20 -12.99 11.29
N ASP A 26 -12.24 -14.32 11.36
CA ASP A 26 -11.65 -15.05 12.49
C ASP A 26 -10.13 -15.05 12.31
N LEU A 27 -9.43 -14.19 13.04
CA LEU A 27 -7.98 -14.08 12.97
C LEU A 27 -7.28 -15.37 13.39
N ASP A 28 -7.90 -16.21 14.22
CA ASP A 28 -7.31 -17.47 14.60
C ASP A 28 -7.27 -18.48 13.44
N ALA A 29 -8.15 -18.30 12.46
CA ALA A 29 -8.19 -19.13 11.25
C ALA A 29 -7.23 -18.65 10.16
N VAL A 30 -6.56 -17.50 10.36
CA VAL A 30 -5.65 -16.88 9.39
C VAL A 30 -4.21 -17.17 9.81
N PRO A 31 -3.30 -17.53 8.87
CA PRO A 31 -1.89 -17.67 9.21
C PRO A 31 -1.36 -16.43 9.93
N GLU A 32 -0.58 -16.66 10.98
CA GLU A 32 -0.12 -15.61 11.88
C GLU A 32 0.59 -14.46 11.16
N CYS A 33 1.36 -14.80 10.11
CA CYS A 33 2.11 -13.80 9.35
C CYS A 33 1.22 -12.80 8.60
N PHE A 34 -0.06 -13.11 8.36
CA PHE A 34 -0.99 -12.20 7.68
C PHE A 34 -1.86 -11.37 8.64
N ARG A 35 -1.87 -11.72 9.93
CA ARG A 35 -2.73 -11.03 10.90
C ARG A 35 -2.46 -9.53 11.02
N PRO A 36 -1.19 -9.09 11.09
CA PRO A 36 -0.92 -7.64 11.16
C PRO A 36 -1.49 -6.88 9.97
N CYS A 37 -1.37 -7.42 8.77
CA CYS A 37 -1.88 -6.79 7.56
C CYS A 37 -3.40 -6.70 7.55
N ILE A 38 -4.09 -7.75 8.03
CA ILE A 38 -5.56 -7.76 8.13
C ILE A 38 -6.03 -6.76 9.17
N GLU A 39 -5.36 -6.67 10.32
CA GLU A 39 -5.71 -5.70 11.36
C GLU A 39 -5.58 -4.26 10.85
N LEU A 40 -4.51 -3.97 10.10
CA LEU A 40 -4.29 -2.65 9.51
C LEU A 40 -5.32 -2.36 8.39
N GLU A 41 -5.66 -3.37 7.60
CA GLU A 41 -6.68 -3.23 6.56
C GLU A 41 -8.04 -2.85 7.19
N ARG A 42 -8.36 -3.43 8.33
CA ARG A 42 -9.58 -3.09 9.08
C ARG A 42 -9.59 -1.61 9.48
N VAL A 43 -8.46 -1.07 9.90
CA VAL A 43 -8.32 0.37 10.21
C VAL A 43 -8.58 1.22 8.96
N ALA A 44 -8.24 0.70 7.79
CA ALA A 44 -8.42 1.38 6.50
C ALA A 44 -9.81 1.18 5.89
N SER A 45 -10.81 0.72 6.65
CA SER A 45 -12.17 0.55 6.15
C SER A 45 -12.67 1.83 5.48
N GLY A 46 -13.28 1.68 4.31
CA GLY A 46 -13.78 2.82 3.52
C GLY A 46 -12.74 3.52 2.68
N CYS A 47 -11.46 3.20 2.85
CA CYS A 47 -10.38 3.73 2.00
C CYS A 47 -10.25 2.92 0.72
N TRP A 48 -9.59 3.50 -0.27
CA TRP A 48 -9.06 2.72 -1.40
C TRP A 48 -7.66 2.26 -1.00
N LEU A 49 -7.43 0.95 -0.95
CA LEU A 49 -6.16 0.39 -0.51
C LEU A 49 -5.28 0.09 -1.72
N LEU A 50 -4.13 0.75 -1.79
CA LEU A 50 -3.09 0.44 -2.75
C LEU A 50 -2.34 -0.79 -2.24
N GLN A 51 -2.68 -1.96 -2.78
CA GLN A 51 -2.18 -3.23 -2.30
C GLN A 51 -0.74 -3.49 -2.75
N ALA A 52 -0.41 -3.09 -3.95
CA ALA A 52 0.93 -3.31 -4.51
C ALA A 52 1.25 -2.24 -5.53
N ILE A 53 2.51 -1.82 -5.54
CA ILE A 53 3.08 -0.94 -6.56
C ILE A 53 4.49 -1.43 -6.85
N ALA A 54 4.82 -1.57 -8.11
CA ALA A 54 6.12 -2.05 -8.53
C ALA A 54 6.61 -1.32 -9.77
N ILE A 55 7.90 -1.03 -9.78
CA ILE A 55 8.59 -0.42 -10.92
C ILE A 55 9.78 -1.31 -11.23
N LEU A 56 9.98 -1.63 -12.51
CA LEU A 56 11.14 -2.42 -12.92
C LEU A 56 12.44 -1.71 -12.51
N PRO A 57 13.46 -2.45 -12.03
CA PRO A 57 14.67 -1.83 -11.47
C PRO A 57 15.35 -0.82 -12.41
N GLN A 58 15.36 -1.07 -13.71
CA GLN A 58 16.01 -0.19 -14.68
C GLN A 58 15.29 1.15 -14.86
N TYR A 59 14.07 1.28 -14.35
CA TYR A 59 13.28 2.51 -14.45
C TYR A 59 13.14 3.25 -13.13
N ARG A 60 13.75 2.73 -12.06
CA ARG A 60 13.72 3.37 -10.74
C ARG A 60 14.55 4.65 -10.74
N GLY A 61 14.21 5.56 -9.82
CA GLY A 61 14.93 6.82 -9.68
C GLY A 61 14.59 7.88 -10.73
N LYS A 62 13.53 7.66 -11.53
CA LYS A 62 13.12 8.58 -12.61
C LYS A 62 11.78 9.27 -12.34
N GLY A 63 11.33 9.27 -11.09
CA GLY A 63 10.06 9.90 -10.72
C GLY A 63 8.83 9.07 -11.09
N LEU A 64 8.99 7.83 -11.53
CA LEU A 64 7.86 6.98 -11.95
C LEU A 64 6.98 6.56 -10.77
N ALA A 65 7.56 6.36 -9.59
CA ALA A 65 6.79 6.05 -8.39
C ALA A 65 5.77 7.14 -8.11
N ARG A 66 6.18 8.41 -8.19
CA ARG A 66 5.29 9.56 -8.00
C ARG A 66 4.18 9.58 -9.05
N GLN A 67 4.51 9.28 -10.30
CA GLN A 67 3.52 9.23 -11.39
C GLN A 67 2.52 8.11 -11.17
N LEU A 68 2.98 6.92 -10.78
CA LEU A 68 2.09 5.79 -10.48
C LEU A 68 1.21 6.07 -9.28
N LEU A 69 1.74 6.69 -8.23
CA LEU A 69 0.93 7.11 -7.09
C LEU A 69 -0.16 8.09 -7.50
N GLY A 70 0.17 9.05 -8.37
CA GLY A 70 -0.82 10.00 -8.89
C GLY A 70 -1.93 9.31 -9.67
N LYS A 71 -1.60 8.30 -10.45
CA LYS A 71 -2.59 7.49 -11.19
C LYS A 71 -3.46 6.66 -10.24
N ALA A 72 -2.86 6.05 -9.21
CA ALA A 72 -3.59 5.30 -8.21
C ALA A 72 -4.57 6.21 -7.46
N GLU A 73 -4.15 7.43 -7.12
CA GLU A 73 -5.00 8.42 -6.47
C GLU A 73 -6.19 8.81 -7.36
N SER A 74 -5.97 8.94 -8.66
CA SER A 74 -7.05 9.20 -9.61
C SER A 74 -8.05 8.05 -9.67
N VAL A 75 -7.56 6.82 -9.70
CA VAL A 75 -8.43 5.63 -9.68
C VAL A 75 -9.23 5.58 -8.38
N ALA A 76 -8.61 5.88 -7.25
CA ALA A 76 -9.28 5.92 -5.96
C ALA A 76 -10.41 6.96 -5.95
N LYS A 77 -10.16 8.16 -6.46
CA LYS A 77 -11.18 9.20 -6.57
C LYS A 77 -12.34 8.76 -7.47
N ASP A 78 -12.04 8.15 -8.61
CA ASP A 78 -13.05 7.68 -9.55
C ASP A 78 -13.90 6.56 -8.95
N SER A 79 -13.38 5.81 -7.99
CA SER A 79 -14.13 4.78 -7.27
C SER A 79 -15.07 5.35 -6.19
N GLY A 80 -15.00 6.65 -5.93
CA GLY A 80 -15.84 7.31 -4.95
C GLY A 80 -15.26 7.35 -3.54
N THR A 81 -14.00 6.94 -3.35
CA THR A 81 -13.35 7.00 -2.04
C THR A 81 -12.67 8.36 -1.83
N ASN A 82 -12.62 8.79 -0.57
CA ASN A 82 -12.03 10.07 -0.18
C ASN A 82 -10.61 9.94 0.36
N ARG A 83 -10.10 8.73 0.41
CA ARG A 83 -8.82 8.44 1.05
C ARG A 83 -8.17 7.24 0.40
N ILE A 84 -6.88 7.35 0.14
CA ILE A 84 -6.05 6.24 -0.34
C ILE A 84 -5.11 5.81 0.78
N ALA A 85 -5.04 4.51 1.02
CA ALA A 85 -4.21 3.91 2.06
C ALA A 85 -3.23 2.92 1.45
N LEU A 86 -2.15 2.66 2.15
CA LEU A 86 -1.18 1.63 1.79
C LEU A 86 -0.49 1.11 3.04
N GLN A 87 0.11 -0.06 2.91
CA GLN A 87 0.94 -0.63 3.96
C GLN A 87 2.38 -0.70 3.47
N VAL A 88 3.31 -0.38 4.34
CA VAL A 88 4.74 -0.41 4.04
C VAL A 88 5.51 -0.94 5.24
N GLU A 89 6.52 -1.75 4.98
CA GLU A 89 7.40 -2.23 6.05
C GLU A 89 8.34 -1.10 6.48
N GLU A 90 8.46 -0.90 7.78
CA GLU A 90 9.30 0.14 8.36
C GLU A 90 10.74 0.08 7.85
N VAL A 91 11.26 -1.14 7.68
CA VAL A 91 12.62 -1.36 7.19
C VAL A 91 12.84 -0.94 5.74
N ASN A 92 11.76 -0.78 4.98
CA ASN A 92 11.84 -0.27 3.60
C ASN A 92 11.86 1.25 3.62
N GLU A 93 12.99 1.82 4.03
CA GLU A 93 13.13 3.25 4.23
C GLU A 93 12.92 4.08 2.96
N VAL A 94 13.35 3.55 1.82
CA VAL A 94 13.20 4.25 0.53
C VAL A 94 11.72 4.41 0.20
N ALA A 95 10.95 3.34 0.30
CA ALA A 95 9.50 3.38 0.04
C ALA A 95 8.80 4.29 1.05
N PHE A 96 9.12 4.15 2.33
CA PHE A 96 8.51 4.95 3.40
C PHE A 96 8.70 6.45 3.13
N LYS A 97 9.93 6.88 2.83
CA LYS A 97 10.24 8.27 2.52
C LYS A 97 9.55 8.75 1.25
N THR A 98 9.45 7.89 0.23
CA THR A 98 8.74 8.20 -1.00
C THR A 98 7.27 8.51 -0.71
N TYR A 99 6.62 7.69 0.10
CA TYR A 99 5.22 7.92 0.46
C TYR A 99 5.06 9.20 1.29
N GLN A 100 5.94 9.42 2.27
CA GLN A 100 5.91 10.65 3.06
C GLN A 100 6.05 11.90 2.19
N SER A 101 6.98 11.89 1.24
CA SER A 101 7.22 13.04 0.36
C SER A 101 6.05 13.29 -0.60
N ASN A 102 5.18 12.31 -0.80
CA ASN A 102 3.98 12.44 -1.63
C ASN A 102 2.71 12.68 -0.82
N GLY A 103 2.84 13.02 0.46
CA GLY A 103 1.73 13.47 1.28
C GLY A 103 1.06 12.37 2.12
N TYR A 104 1.61 11.18 2.15
CA TYR A 104 1.09 10.09 2.98
C TYR A 104 1.58 10.26 4.41
N VAL A 105 0.69 10.01 5.37
CA VAL A 105 1.01 10.11 6.80
C VAL A 105 0.80 8.76 7.47
N GLU A 106 1.62 8.48 8.47
CA GLU A 106 1.45 7.26 9.27
C GLU A 106 0.19 7.36 10.13
N VAL A 107 -0.60 6.28 10.14
CA VAL A 107 -1.86 6.21 10.88
C VAL A 107 -1.77 5.20 12.01
N ASP A 108 -1.21 4.02 11.73
CA ASP A 108 -1.14 2.92 12.68
C ASP A 108 -0.03 1.97 12.25
N ARG A 109 0.36 1.08 13.14
CA ARG A 109 1.38 0.08 12.85
C ARG A 109 1.17 -1.18 13.69
N ARG A 110 1.73 -2.28 13.19
CA ARG A 110 1.72 -3.58 13.89
C ARG A 110 3.09 -4.23 13.74
N PRO A 111 3.55 -4.96 14.75
CA PRO A 111 4.80 -5.71 14.64
C PRO A 111 4.74 -6.69 13.48
N TYR A 112 5.81 -6.76 12.73
CA TYR A 112 5.95 -7.74 11.65
C TYR A 112 6.03 -9.14 12.24
N VAL A 113 5.27 -10.08 11.65
CA VAL A 113 5.31 -11.49 12.05
C VAL A 113 6.04 -12.28 10.98
N HIS A 114 7.12 -12.93 11.39
CA HIS A 114 7.94 -13.71 10.48
C HIS A 114 7.21 -14.94 9.93
N PHE A 115 7.49 -15.24 8.68
CA PHE A 115 7.13 -16.53 8.07
C PHE A 115 8.42 -17.24 7.68
N PRO A 116 8.39 -18.58 7.42
CA PRO A 116 9.60 -19.33 7.05
C PRO A 116 10.33 -18.67 5.88
N GLY A 117 11.62 -18.37 6.06
CA GLY A 117 12.46 -17.72 5.07
C GLY A 117 12.47 -16.20 5.12
N SER A 118 11.68 -15.57 6.00
CA SER A 118 11.68 -14.12 6.19
C SER A 118 12.72 -13.72 7.23
N GLU A 119 13.47 -12.66 6.94
CA GLU A 119 14.43 -12.06 7.87
C GLU A 119 14.03 -10.64 8.28
N ASP A 120 12.90 -10.16 7.78
CA ASP A 120 12.44 -8.80 8.07
C ASP A 120 12.11 -8.61 9.54
N THR A 121 12.40 -7.41 10.04
CA THR A 121 12.13 -6.99 11.42
C THR A 121 11.43 -5.64 11.40
N GLY A 122 11.00 -5.16 12.58
CA GLY A 122 10.31 -3.88 12.69
C GLY A 122 8.81 -4.03 12.52
N ASP A 123 8.17 -2.96 12.10
CA ASP A 123 6.72 -2.90 11.99
C ASP A 123 6.23 -2.82 10.55
N VAL A 124 5.02 -3.27 10.32
CA VAL A 124 4.24 -2.93 9.13
C VAL A 124 3.47 -1.66 9.49
N VAL A 125 3.57 -0.64 8.64
CA VAL A 125 3.00 0.69 8.88
C VAL A 125 1.87 0.93 7.89
N LEU A 126 0.71 1.36 8.41
CA LEU A 126 -0.39 1.84 7.60
C LEU A 126 -0.21 3.35 7.40
N MET A 127 -0.22 3.77 6.17
CA MET A 127 -0.18 5.19 5.80
C MET A 127 -1.39 5.52 4.95
N TRP A 128 -1.88 6.74 5.01
CA TRP A 128 -2.91 7.21 4.10
C TRP A 128 -2.77 8.67 3.73
N LYS A 129 -3.51 9.05 2.70
CA LYS A 129 -3.57 10.42 2.18
C LYS A 129 -5.02 10.76 1.87
N GLU A 130 -5.45 11.93 2.30
CA GLU A 130 -6.78 12.44 1.95
C GLU A 130 -6.81 12.84 0.47
N LEU A 131 -7.92 12.51 -0.20
CA LEU A 131 -8.15 12.84 -1.60
C LEU A 131 -9.19 13.95 -1.68
N ASN A 132 -8.85 15.01 -2.34
CA ASN A 132 -9.76 16.16 -2.50
C ASN A 132 -10.47 16.14 -3.84
#